data_695e926c3fb08f59b05bf0e22d707314
#
_entry.id   695e926c3fb08f59b05bf0e22d707314
#
_cell.length_a   1.000
_cell.length_b   1.000
_cell.length_c   1.000
_cell.angle_alpha   90.00
_cell.angle_beta   90.00
_cell.angle_gamma   90.00
#
_symmetry.space_group_name_H-M   'P 1'
#
loop_
_entity.id
_entity.type
_entity.pdbx_description
1 polymer ?
#
loop_
_entity_poly.entity_id
_entity_poly.type
_entity_poly.pdbx_seq_one_letter_code
_entity_poly.pdbx_strand_id
1 'polypeptide(L)'
;MKKYFFLISFSFLFIFSSLAEHQNEPYEPDGWGKFQVKGSENYYKFKSELVEDKDVKKEIDNSQKTGLISYLLFEDNKIKIDKENLPNYIKSNNGIMPSHSVGKSLVSYVLGHAICEGYIDSIEAILDDWSVLDGTLYKGQKLIDILNMSAGDQKIIGERNFNSDNGIQDKTGKRKLNVNTFPIEEVMKLKTLQNSKKSKAVYNYNALATNLLMNYTIFKTGDDWEKLLHKVFNEHVKIKDNVWFHQTVNTISSVCKTEPKFSNVWYQNNCDLDPVKDKETGRYSFYANRYDYLRIGKRILDDWNNDTCVGKYLKTIYDQRINKNKKGHNTQSASQYSKKYGGQFHFDIIGLAKKKILAMDG
;
A
#
# COMPACT_ATOMS: atom_id res chain seq x y z
N MET A 1 -6.51 8.89 32.14
CA MET A 1 -6.02 8.91 30.74
C MET A 1 -5.68 7.48 30.32
N LYS A 2 -6.45 6.89 29.38
CA LYS A 2 -6.17 5.53 28.88
C LYS A 2 -4.97 5.62 27.95
N LYS A 3 -3.83 5.04 28.35
CA LYS A 3 -2.63 4.94 27.51
C LYS A 3 -2.93 4.01 26.34
N TYR A 4 -2.79 4.50 25.13
CA TYR A 4 -2.84 3.69 23.91
C TYR A 4 -1.41 3.30 23.56
N PHE A 5 -1.15 2.00 23.48
CA PHE A 5 0.10 1.46 22.99
C PHE A 5 0.02 1.30 21.47
N PHE A 6 0.94 1.88 20.78
CA PHE A 6 1.14 1.64 19.36
C PHE A 6 2.40 0.76 19.22
N LEU A 7 2.17 -0.50 18.90
CA LEU A 7 3.26 -1.40 18.54
C LEU A 7 3.44 -1.30 17.03
N ILE A 8 4.47 -0.58 16.59
CA ILE A 8 4.92 -0.65 15.20
C ILE A 8 5.88 -1.83 15.14
N SER A 9 5.34 -3.01 14.96
CA SER A 9 6.15 -4.21 14.69
C SER A 9 6.30 -4.30 13.17
N PHE A 10 7.47 -4.01 12.66
CA PHE A 10 7.87 -4.35 11.31
C PHE A 10 8.35 -5.81 11.29
N SER A 11 7.42 -6.73 11.30
CA SER A 11 7.74 -8.15 11.07
C SER A 11 7.82 -8.37 9.57
N PHE A 12 9.02 -8.23 9.02
CA PHE A 12 9.30 -8.65 7.64
C PHE A 12 9.46 -10.18 7.62
N LEU A 13 8.36 -10.88 7.44
CA LEU A 13 8.40 -12.29 7.05
C LEU A 13 8.71 -12.35 5.55
N PHE A 14 10.00 -12.45 5.24
CA PHE A 14 10.45 -12.73 3.88
C PHE A 14 10.05 -14.15 3.49
N ILE A 15 9.04 -14.28 2.64
CA ILE A 15 8.88 -15.47 1.82
C ILE A 15 9.81 -15.31 0.63
N PHE A 16 10.87 -16.08 0.58
CA PHE A 16 12.00 -16.03 -0.36
C PHE A 16 11.65 -16.07 -1.86
N SER A 17 10.40 -16.22 -2.24
CA SER A 17 9.98 -16.32 -3.64
C SER A 17 9.65 -14.98 -4.32
N SER A 18 9.56 -13.87 -3.59
CA SER A 18 9.28 -12.55 -4.18
C SER A 18 10.52 -11.67 -4.35
N LEU A 19 11.64 -12.06 -3.77
CA LEU A 19 12.88 -11.27 -3.82
C LEU A 19 13.53 -11.17 -5.20
N ALA A 20 13.27 -12.13 -6.09
CA ALA A 20 13.91 -12.15 -7.41
C ALA A 20 13.34 -11.12 -8.41
N GLU A 21 12.08 -10.72 -8.26
CA GLU A 21 11.47 -9.72 -9.17
C GLU A 21 11.78 -8.27 -8.78
N HIS A 22 12.12 -8.00 -7.52
CA HIS A 22 12.41 -6.63 -7.05
C HIS A 22 13.90 -6.27 -7.02
N GLN A 23 14.81 -7.22 -7.26
CA GLN A 23 16.25 -6.96 -7.21
C GLN A 23 16.81 -6.15 -8.41
N ASN A 24 16.02 -5.98 -9.48
CA ASN A 24 16.43 -5.30 -10.70
C ASN A 24 15.69 -3.98 -10.97
N GLU A 25 14.89 -3.47 -10.05
CA GLU A 25 14.32 -2.14 -10.26
C GLU A 25 15.39 -1.08 -10.01
N PRO A 26 15.64 -0.19 -10.98
CA PRO A 26 16.65 0.84 -10.82
C PRO A 26 16.28 1.73 -9.65
N TYR A 27 17.21 1.88 -8.77
CA TYR A 27 17.06 2.63 -7.53
C TYR A 27 17.56 4.06 -7.76
N GLU A 28 16.85 4.80 -8.58
CA GLU A 28 17.18 6.19 -8.86
C GLU A 28 16.22 7.14 -8.14
N PRO A 29 16.64 7.73 -7.00
CA PRO A 29 15.80 8.68 -6.25
C PRO A 29 15.38 9.90 -7.08
N ASP A 30 16.19 10.28 -8.05
CA ASP A 30 16.00 11.51 -8.83
C ASP A 30 15.06 11.33 -10.05
N GLY A 31 14.64 10.09 -10.33
CA GLY A 31 13.82 9.77 -11.50
C GLY A 31 12.30 9.68 -11.26
N TRP A 32 11.82 9.85 -10.02
CA TRP A 32 10.42 9.57 -9.67
C TRP A 32 9.49 10.79 -9.80
N GLY A 33 9.99 11.94 -10.26
CA GLY A 33 9.18 13.11 -10.61
C GLY A 33 8.14 13.47 -9.54
N LYS A 34 6.89 13.58 -9.97
CA LYS A 34 5.74 13.96 -9.12
C LYS A 34 5.37 12.95 -8.02
N PHE A 35 6.05 11.82 -7.92
CA PHE A 35 5.85 10.82 -6.87
C PHE A 35 6.88 10.91 -5.75
N GLN A 36 7.87 11.78 -5.88
CA GLN A 36 8.91 12.01 -4.89
C GLN A 36 8.61 13.21 -3.99
N VAL A 37 8.93 13.08 -2.72
CA VAL A 37 8.88 14.17 -1.74
C VAL A 37 10.24 14.36 -1.11
N LYS A 38 10.77 15.57 -1.17
CA LYS A 38 12.02 15.93 -0.50
C LYS A 38 11.84 15.97 1.01
N GLY A 39 12.91 15.60 1.72
CA GLY A 39 12.97 15.71 3.17
C GLY A 39 12.72 17.15 3.66
N SER A 40 12.19 17.25 4.86
CA SER A 40 11.90 18.55 5.52
C SER A 40 13.14 19.08 6.22
N GLU A 41 13.44 20.36 6.05
CA GLU A 41 14.47 21.03 6.85
C GLU A 41 14.14 21.02 8.34
N ASN A 42 12.85 21.04 8.67
CA ASN A 42 12.31 20.99 10.03
C ASN A 42 11.82 19.58 10.40
N TYR A 43 12.54 18.53 10.00
CA TYR A 43 12.12 17.15 10.26
C TYR A 43 11.96 16.87 11.75
N TYR A 44 11.05 15.92 12.07
CA TYR A 44 10.82 15.53 13.45
C TYR A 44 12.04 14.77 14.01
N LYS A 45 12.64 15.32 15.08
CA LYS A 45 13.81 14.74 15.79
C LYS A 45 13.34 13.87 16.94
N PHE A 46 13.67 12.59 16.90
CA PHE A 46 13.38 11.69 18.00
C PHE A 46 14.34 11.91 19.16
N LYS A 47 13.81 11.86 20.38
CA LYS A 47 14.58 11.64 21.59
C LYS A 47 14.78 10.14 21.77
N SER A 48 15.88 9.72 22.36
CA SER A 48 16.16 8.32 22.64
C SER A 48 16.42 8.11 24.12
N GLU A 49 15.92 6.98 24.63
CA GLU A 49 16.21 6.44 25.96
C GLU A 49 16.28 4.93 25.79
N LEU A 50 17.45 4.49 25.29
CA LEU A 50 17.62 3.12 24.84
C LEU A 50 17.69 2.15 26.03
N VAL A 51 16.93 1.08 25.94
CA VAL A 51 16.96 -0.07 26.82
C VAL A 51 17.40 -1.30 26.02
N GLU A 52 18.10 -2.20 26.69
CA GLU A 52 18.47 -3.47 26.08
C GLU A 52 17.31 -4.45 26.19
N ASP A 53 16.91 -5.01 25.04
CA ASP A 53 15.98 -6.13 24.94
C ASP A 53 16.73 -7.33 24.37
N LYS A 54 16.91 -8.34 25.20
CA LYS A 54 17.69 -9.55 24.85
C LYS A 54 17.01 -10.38 23.78
N ASP A 55 15.67 -10.41 23.77
CA ASP A 55 14.93 -11.19 22.79
C ASP A 55 15.01 -10.52 21.42
N VAL A 56 14.78 -9.19 21.35
CA VAL A 56 14.95 -8.43 20.10
C VAL A 56 16.39 -8.55 19.60
N LYS A 57 17.40 -8.44 20.49
CA LYS A 57 18.78 -8.60 20.09
C LYS A 57 19.04 -9.97 19.48
N LYS A 58 18.58 -11.03 20.12
CA LYS A 58 18.72 -12.41 19.63
C LYS A 58 18.09 -12.60 18.26
N GLU A 59 16.88 -12.07 18.04
CA GLU A 59 16.17 -12.14 16.76
C GLU A 59 16.94 -11.39 15.65
N ILE A 60 17.43 -10.18 15.93
CA ILE A 60 18.18 -9.34 14.99
C ILE A 60 19.54 -9.98 14.66
N ASP A 61 20.26 -10.50 15.66
CA ASP A 61 21.57 -11.16 15.46
C ASP A 61 21.42 -12.42 14.56
N ASN A 62 20.26 -13.05 14.57
CA ASN A 62 19.92 -14.21 13.75
C ASN A 62 19.03 -13.85 12.53
N SER A 63 19.10 -12.64 12.02
CA SER A 63 18.22 -12.10 10.99
C SER A 63 18.08 -12.98 9.74
N GLN A 64 19.11 -13.74 9.37
CA GLN A 64 19.05 -14.69 8.26
C GLN A 64 18.04 -15.84 8.49
N LYS A 65 17.79 -16.20 9.76
CA LYS A 65 16.81 -17.24 10.11
C LYS A 65 15.44 -16.66 10.46
N THR A 66 15.43 -15.52 11.15
CA THR A 66 14.21 -14.90 11.68
C THR A 66 13.56 -13.97 10.67
N GLY A 67 14.32 -13.44 9.72
CA GLY A 67 13.87 -12.39 8.79
C GLY A 67 13.80 -11.00 9.43
N LEU A 68 14.05 -10.86 10.75
CA LEU A 68 13.98 -9.58 11.43
C LEU A 68 15.29 -8.80 11.22
N ILE A 69 15.26 -7.83 10.34
CA ILE A 69 16.43 -7.01 9.97
C ILE A 69 16.48 -5.65 10.65
N SER A 70 15.36 -5.19 11.20
CA SER A 70 15.27 -3.90 11.89
C SER A 70 14.12 -3.91 12.89
N TYR A 71 14.36 -3.35 14.07
CA TYR A 71 13.34 -3.16 15.10
C TYR A 71 13.50 -1.77 15.73
N LEU A 72 12.40 -1.00 15.71
CA LEU A 72 12.28 0.29 16.39
C LEU A 72 11.07 0.24 17.32
N LEU A 73 11.28 0.48 18.62
CA LEU A 73 10.20 0.71 19.57
C LEU A 73 10.17 2.19 19.96
N PHE A 74 9.06 2.85 19.71
CA PHE A 74 8.81 4.22 20.13
C PHE A 74 7.69 4.24 21.17
N GLU A 75 8.02 4.65 22.38
CA GLU A 75 7.13 4.69 23.51
C GLU A 75 7.43 5.92 24.36
N ASP A 76 6.42 6.53 24.99
CA ASP A 76 6.55 7.72 25.83
C ASP A 76 7.36 8.87 25.15
N ASN A 77 7.14 9.07 23.85
CA ASN A 77 7.82 10.07 23.00
C ASN A 77 9.34 9.87 22.87
N LYS A 78 9.83 8.67 23.07
CA LYS A 78 11.24 8.32 22.95
C LYS A 78 11.43 7.00 22.20
N ILE A 79 12.54 6.87 21.49
CA ILE A 79 12.97 5.57 20.97
C ILE A 79 13.52 4.77 22.17
N LYS A 80 12.89 3.65 22.47
CA LYS A 80 13.29 2.73 23.55
C LYS A 80 14.16 1.59 23.05
N ILE A 81 13.88 1.05 21.88
CA ILE A 81 14.68 0.01 21.25
C ILE A 81 15.00 0.45 19.84
N ASP A 82 16.26 0.34 19.49
CA ASP A 82 16.80 0.65 18.17
C ASP A 82 17.86 -0.39 17.81
N LYS A 83 17.46 -1.39 17.05
CA LYS A 83 18.32 -2.49 16.64
C LYS A 83 18.16 -2.74 15.14
N GLU A 84 19.27 -3.03 14.48
CA GLU A 84 19.27 -3.39 13.06
C GLU A 84 20.39 -4.34 12.69
N ASN A 85 20.16 -5.15 11.68
CA ASN A 85 21.12 -5.96 10.96
C ASN A 85 20.72 -5.97 9.49
N LEU A 86 20.87 -4.82 8.83
CA LEU A 86 20.45 -4.62 7.47
C LEU A 86 21.33 -5.39 6.49
N PRO A 87 20.75 -6.03 5.47
CA PRO A 87 21.49 -6.60 4.35
C PRO A 87 22.31 -5.55 3.59
N ASN A 88 23.38 -5.98 2.93
CA ASN A 88 24.29 -5.07 2.22
C ASN A 88 23.58 -4.21 1.16
N TYR A 89 22.63 -4.78 0.42
CA TYR A 89 21.88 -4.05 -0.59
C TYR A 89 21.02 -2.91 -0.03
N ILE A 90 20.55 -3.02 1.22
CA ILE A 90 19.86 -1.92 1.91
C ILE A 90 20.85 -0.92 2.46
N LYS A 91 21.97 -1.39 3.05
CA LYS A 91 23.03 -0.50 3.55
C LYS A 91 23.64 0.37 2.47
N SER A 92 23.97 -0.22 1.30
CA SER A 92 24.52 0.50 0.14
C SER A 92 23.56 1.51 -0.43
N ASN A 93 22.29 1.43 -0.07
CA ASN A 93 21.22 2.29 -0.52
C ASN A 93 20.70 3.20 0.60
N ASN A 94 21.60 3.71 1.41
CA ASN A 94 21.29 4.65 2.51
C ASN A 94 20.19 4.16 3.49
N GLY A 95 20.03 2.85 3.62
CA GLY A 95 19.02 2.26 4.49
C GLY A 95 17.58 2.39 4.00
N ILE A 96 17.39 2.73 2.73
CA ILE A 96 16.06 2.86 2.14
C ILE A 96 15.49 1.46 1.87
N MET A 97 14.26 1.27 2.26
CA MET A 97 13.53 0.01 2.17
C MET A 97 12.20 0.20 1.44
N PRO A 98 11.81 -0.76 0.59
CA PRO A 98 10.47 -0.77 0.02
C PRO A 98 9.43 -1.07 1.11
N SER A 99 8.28 -0.41 1.02
CA SER A 99 7.18 -0.59 1.98
C SER A 99 6.45 -1.92 1.83
N HIS A 100 6.59 -2.56 0.67
CA HIS A 100 5.68 -3.62 0.29
C HIS A 100 4.22 -3.20 0.56
N SER A 101 3.41 -4.05 1.19
CA SER A 101 2.00 -3.75 1.42
C SER A 101 1.72 -2.69 2.49
N VAL A 102 2.71 -2.26 3.30
CA VAL A 102 2.59 -1.05 4.13
C VAL A 102 2.21 0.17 3.28
N GLY A 103 2.71 0.23 2.04
CA GLY A 103 2.35 1.28 1.09
C GLY A 103 0.85 1.40 0.80
N LYS A 104 0.09 0.31 0.96
CA LYS A 104 -1.38 0.37 0.84
C LYS A 104 -1.99 1.28 1.89
N SER A 105 -1.53 1.16 3.13
CA SER A 105 -1.97 2.03 4.23
C SER A 105 -1.53 3.48 4.02
N LEU A 106 -0.35 3.69 3.40
CA LEU A 106 0.14 5.04 3.09
C LEU A 106 -0.70 5.70 1.98
N VAL A 107 -1.13 4.95 0.97
CA VAL A 107 -2.09 5.45 -0.03
C VAL A 107 -3.39 5.89 0.64
N SER A 108 -3.91 5.08 1.57
CA SER A 108 -5.10 5.44 2.35
C SER A 108 -4.88 6.70 3.19
N TYR A 109 -3.71 6.86 3.79
CA TYR A 109 -3.38 8.05 4.56
C TYR A 109 -3.35 9.33 3.70
N VAL A 110 -2.72 9.26 2.50
CA VAL A 110 -2.72 10.36 1.53
C VAL A 110 -4.14 10.67 1.05
N LEU A 111 -4.96 9.65 0.79
CA LEU A 111 -6.37 9.82 0.42
C LEU A 111 -7.17 10.49 1.54
N GLY A 112 -6.91 10.16 2.81
CA GLY A 112 -7.49 10.84 3.96
C GLY A 112 -7.15 12.34 3.98
N HIS A 113 -5.93 12.70 3.62
CA HIS A 113 -5.54 14.10 3.43
C HIS A 113 -6.26 14.74 2.23
N ALA A 114 -6.41 14.03 1.11
CA ALA A 114 -7.17 14.55 -0.04
C ALA A 114 -8.63 14.85 0.31
N ILE A 115 -9.25 14.03 1.16
CA ILE A 115 -10.59 14.32 1.72
C ILE A 115 -10.54 15.59 2.59
N CYS A 116 -9.55 15.71 3.46
CA CYS A 116 -9.43 16.86 4.36
C CYS A 116 -9.16 18.18 3.63
N GLU A 117 -8.49 18.12 2.48
CA GLU A 117 -8.24 19.28 1.61
C GLU A 117 -9.41 19.58 0.64
N GLY A 118 -10.47 18.75 0.65
CA GLY A 118 -11.66 18.97 -0.16
C GLY A 118 -11.54 18.49 -1.62
N TYR A 119 -10.50 17.76 -1.98
CA TYR A 119 -10.38 17.14 -3.32
C TYR A 119 -11.37 15.98 -3.51
N ILE A 120 -11.72 15.29 -2.44
CA ILE A 120 -12.67 14.20 -2.38
C ILE A 120 -13.66 14.50 -1.26
N ASP A 121 -14.96 14.38 -1.53
CA ASP A 121 -15.99 14.78 -0.58
C ASP A 121 -15.97 13.98 0.73
N SER A 122 -15.86 12.66 0.62
CA SER A 122 -15.81 11.75 1.78
C SER A 122 -15.46 10.32 1.35
N ILE A 123 -15.34 9.42 2.32
CA ILE A 123 -15.21 7.96 2.05
C ILE A 123 -16.46 7.35 1.40
N GLU A 124 -17.60 8.04 1.48
CA GLU A 124 -18.86 7.62 0.86
C GLU A 124 -19.00 8.12 -0.59
N ALA A 125 -18.02 8.89 -1.10
CA ALA A 125 -18.03 9.38 -2.47
C ALA A 125 -18.22 8.24 -3.46
N ILE A 126 -19.04 8.49 -4.49
CA ILE A 126 -19.34 7.53 -5.55
C ILE A 126 -18.30 7.72 -6.66
N LEU A 127 -17.70 6.62 -7.12
CA LEU A 127 -16.71 6.64 -8.20
C LEU A 127 -17.43 6.65 -9.56
N ASP A 128 -18.07 7.76 -9.92
CA ASP A 128 -18.81 7.94 -11.16
C ASP A 128 -18.29 9.08 -12.04
N ASP A 129 -17.37 9.89 -11.52
CA ASP A 129 -16.80 11.05 -12.20
C ASP A 129 -15.49 10.73 -12.96
N TRP A 130 -14.95 9.53 -12.84
CA TRP A 130 -13.71 9.13 -13.48
C TRP A 130 -13.97 8.13 -14.63
N SER A 131 -13.85 8.61 -15.87
CA SER A 131 -14.17 7.84 -17.09
C SER A 131 -13.30 6.59 -17.29
N VAL A 132 -12.11 6.54 -16.67
CA VAL A 132 -11.24 5.35 -16.67
C VAL A 132 -11.98 4.10 -16.15
N LEU A 133 -12.97 4.28 -15.28
CA LEU A 133 -13.76 3.18 -14.69
C LEU A 133 -14.94 2.75 -15.55
N ASP A 134 -15.24 3.46 -16.63
CA ASP A 134 -16.40 3.17 -17.47
C ASP A 134 -16.36 1.72 -17.99
N GLY A 135 -17.51 1.07 -17.96
CA GLY A 135 -17.64 -0.34 -18.35
C GLY A 135 -17.12 -1.36 -17.35
N THR A 136 -16.51 -0.95 -16.24
CA THR A 136 -16.00 -1.87 -15.21
C THR A 136 -16.93 -1.97 -14.01
N LEU A 137 -16.76 -3.02 -13.19
CA LEU A 137 -17.49 -3.17 -11.93
C LEU A 137 -17.20 -2.08 -10.90
N TYR A 138 -16.13 -1.31 -11.06
CA TYR A 138 -15.73 -0.26 -10.10
C TYR A 138 -16.51 1.03 -10.29
N LYS A 139 -17.06 1.30 -11.49
CA LYS A 139 -17.87 2.47 -11.77
C LYS A 139 -19.11 2.49 -10.88
N GLY A 140 -19.38 3.62 -10.25
CA GLY A 140 -20.55 3.80 -9.38
C GLY A 140 -20.45 3.12 -8.00
N GLN A 141 -19.30 2.57 -7.63
CA GLN A 141 -19.10 2.06 -6.28
C GLN A 141 -18.72 3.18 -5.30
N LYS A 142 -18.97 2.94 -4.02
CA LYS A 142 -18.51 3.83 -2.96
C LYS A 142 -17.00 3.67 -2.76
N LEU A 143 -16.33 4.76 -2.46
CA LEU A 143 -14.89 4.78 -2.18
C LEU A 143 -14.53 3.84 -1.02
N ILE A 144 -15.38 3.77 0.02
CA ILE A 144 -15.15 2.88 1.16
C ILE A 144 -15.17 1.39 0.78
N ASP A 145 -15.93 0.98 -0.23
CA ASP A 145 -15.95 -0.41 -0.70
C ASP A 145 -14.57 -0.81 -1.26
N ILE A 146 -13.93 0.11 -1.97
CA ILE A 146 -12.57 -0.09 -2.51
C ILE A 146 -11.53 -0.01 -1.38
N LEU A 147 -11.65 0.97 -0.47
CA LEU A 147 -10.81 1.11 0.71
C LEU A 147 -10.81 -0.15 1.58
N ASN A 148 -11.95 -0.80 1.73
CA ASN A 148 -12.12 -2.02 2.51
C ASN A 148 -11.78 -3.29 1.72
N MET A 149 -11.32 -3.17 0.46
CA MET A 149 -11.10 -4.33 -0.42
C MET A 149 -12.32 -5.26 -0.52
N SER A 150 -13.50 -4.67 -0.64
CA SER A 150 -14.80 -5.36 -0.73
C SER A 150 -15.60 -4.96 -1.96
N ALA A 151 -14.91 -4.61 -3.03
CA ALA A 151 -15.51 -4.21 -4.31
C ALA A 151 -16.38 -5.28 -4.98
N GLY A 152 -16.35 -6.52 -4.53
CA GLY A 152 -17.04 -7.64 -5.17
C GLY A 152 -16.33 -8.12 -6.45
N ASP A 153 -15.03 -7.93 -6.51
CA ASP A 153 -14.15 -8.23 -7.65
C ASP A 153 -13.49 -9.61 -7.60
N GLN A 154 -13.73 -10.41 -6.55
CA GLN A 154 -13.05 -11.67 -6.28
C GLN A 154 -13.22 -12.73 -7.39
N LYS A 155 -14.21 -12.60 -8.26
CA LYS A 155 -14.38 -13.50 -9.41
C LYS A 155 -13.44 -13.16 -10.58
N ILE A 156 -12.89 -11.96 -10.57
CA ILE A 156 -12.04 -11.40 -11.63
C ILE A 156 -10.62 -11.30 -11.14
N ILE A 157 -10.43 -10.67 -9.97
CA ILE A 157 -9.15 -10.56 -9.31
C ILE A 157 -8.99 -11.78 -8.41
N GLY A 158 -8.17 -12.71 -8.86
CA GLY A 158 -8.21 -14.07 -8.34
C GLY A 158 -7.70 -14.25 -6.94
N GLU A 159 -8.43 -15.07 -6.23
CA GLU A 159 -8.13 -15.57 -4.92
C GLU A 159 -6.91 -16.46 -4.82
N ARG A 160 -6.66 -17.19 -5.89
CA ARG A 160 -5.58 -18.16 -5.97
C ARG A 160 -4.25 -17.54 -6.33
N ASN A 161 -4.23 -16.24 -6.45
CA ASN A 161 -3.04 -15.52 -6.80
C ASN A 161 -2.23 -15.17 -5.58
N PHE A 162 -1.78 -16.19 -4.97
CA PHE A 162 -1.13 -16.27 -3.72
C PHE A 162 0.14 -15.43 -3.62
N ASN A 163 0.95 -15.46 -4.68
CA ASN A 163 2.18 -14.70 -4.79
C ASN A 163 1.98 -13.42 -5.59
N SER A 164 0.73 -13.07 -5.87
CA SER A 164 0.43 -11.92 -6.66
C SER A 164 -1.04 -11.61 -6.56
N ASP A 165 -1.39 -11.10 -5.44
CA ASP A 165 -2.57 -10.28 -5.22
C ASP A 165 -2.77 -9.22 -6.31
N ASN A 166 -1.93 -9.23 -7.32
CA ASN A 166 -1.78 -8.27 -8.38
C ASN A 166 -2.22 -8.78 -9.74
N GLY A 167 -2.46 -10.08 -9.86
CA GLY A 167 -2.75 -10.67 -11.15
C GLY A 167 -4.23 -10.74 -11.44
N ILE A 168 -4.55 -10.58 -12.71
CA ILE A 168 -5.83 -10.97 -13.27
C ILE A 168 -5.69 -12.42 -13.73
N GLN A 169 -6.62 -13.27 -13.32
CA GLN A 169 -6.61 -14.69 -13.66
C GLN A 169 -7.52 -14.99 -14.86
N ASP A 170 -7.14 -16.00 -15.60
CA ASP A 170 -8.02 -16.58 -16.61
C ASP A 170 -8.96 -17.64 -16.02
N LYS A 171 -9.78 -18.26 -16.88
CA LYS A 171 -10.71 -19.33 -16.51
C LYS A 171 -10.02 -20.57 -15.95
N THR A 172 -8.72 -20.75 -16.19
CA THR A 172 -7.95 -21.90 -15.66
C THR A 172 -7.35 -21.59 -14.29
N GLY A 173 -7.51 -20.38 -13.79
CA GLY A 173 -6.95 -19.92 -12.51
C GLY A 173 -5.44 -19.65 -12.57
N LYS A 174 -4.83 -19.64 -13.75
CA LYS A 174 -3.43 -19.27 -13.91
C LYS A 174 -3.29 -17.75 -14.01
N ARG A 175 -2.29 -17.22 -13.33
CA ARG A 175 -1.96 -15.80 -13.44
C ARG A 175 -1.52 -15.44 -14.85
N LYS A 176 -2.02 -14.33 -15.35
CA LYS A 176 -1.77 -13.87 -16.71
C LYS A 176 -1.03 -12.54 -16.78
N LEU A 177 -1.31 -11.63 -15.87
CA LEU A 177 -0.78 -10.28 -15.90
C LEU A 177 -0.58 -9.74 -14.49
N ASN A 178 0.56 -9.11 -14.24
CA ASN A 178 0.78 -8.33 -13.04
C ASN A 178 0.27 -6.89 -13.27
N VAL A 179 -0.91 -6.60 -12.74
CA VAL A 179 -1.54 -5.28 -12.89
C VAL A 179 -0.76 -4.14 -12.25
N ASN A 180 0.23 -4.45 -11.39
CA ASN A 180 1.10 -3.45 -10.81
C ASN A 180 2.14 -2.89 -11.79
N THR A 181 2.34 -3.53 -12.93
CA THR A 181 3.34 -3.10 -13.91
C THR A 181 2.76 -2.24 -15.03
N PHE A 182 1.46 -1.97 -15.00
CA PHE A 182 0.78 -1.25 -16.07
C PHE A 182 0.04 -0.01 -15.58
N PRO A 183 -0.10 1.02 -16.40
CA PRO A 183 -0.98 2.15 -16.14
C PRO A 183 -2.40 1.70 -15.84
N ILE A 184 -3.03 2.36 -14.90
CA ILE A 184 -4.39 1.99 -14.47
C ILE A 184 -5.41 2.08 -15.63
N GLU A 185 -5.21 3.03 -16.52
CA GLU A 185 -6.05 3.23 -17.69
C GLU A 185 -6.01 2.04 -18.66
N GLU A 186 -4.83 1.40 -18.79
CA GLU A 186 -4.70 0.18 -19.61
C GLU A 186 -5.33 -1.02 -18.92
N VAL A 187 -5.11 -1.13 -17.61
CA VAL A 187 -5.71 -2.21 -16.81
C VAL A 187 -7.23 -2.17 -16.89
N MET A 188 -7.83 -1.00 -16.76
CA MET A 188 -9.30 -0.86 -16.80
C MET A 188 -9.90 -1.15 -18.18
N LYS A 189 -9.14 -1.04 -19.27
CA LYS A 189 -9.56 -1.40 -20.62
C LYS A 189 -9.55 -2.91 -20.92
N LEU A 190 -8.98 -3.72 -20.02
CA LEU A 190 -8.88 -5.16 -20.24
C LEU A 190 -10.28 -5.79 -20.40
N LYS A 191 -10.44 -6.66 -21.41
CA LYS A 191 -11.70 -7.37 -21.68
C LYS A 191 -12.28 -8.10 -20.47
N THR A 192 -11.38 -8.57 -19.57
CA THR A 192 -11.79 -9.22 -18.33
C THR A 192 -12.47 -8.27 -17.36
N LEU A 193 -12.10 -6.98 -17.36
CA LEU A 193 -12.70 -5.95 -16.51
C LEU A 193 -13.88 -5.25 -17.20
N GLN A 194 -13.80 -5.07 -18.52
CA GLN A 194 -14.89 -4.48 -19.29
C GLN A 194 -16.15 -5.36 -19.24
N ASN A 195 -17.30 -4.74 -19.03
CA ASN A 195 -18.60 -5.41 -18.81
C ASN A 195 -18.61 -6.35 -17.59
N SER A 196 -17.62 -6.23 -16.71
CA SER A 196 -17.59 -6.99 -15.46
C SER A 196 -18.70 -6.53 -14.53
N LYS A 197 -19.24 -7.50 -13.77
CA LYS A 197 -20.31 -7.22 -12.81
C LYS A 197 -19.83 -7.47 -11.40
N LYS A 198 -20.20 -6.56 -10.51
CA LYS A 198 -19.97 -6.71 -9.07
C LYS A 198 -20.61 -8.00 -8.59
N SER A 199 -19.85 -8.82 -7.88
CA SER A 199 -20.37 -9.95 -7.13
C SER A 199 -20.69 -9.54 -5.68
N LYS A 200 -21.08 -10.47 -4.81
CA LYS A 200 -21.30 -10.17 -3.39
C LYS A 200 -20.05 -9.55 -2.80
N ALA A 201 -20.22 -8.42 -2.12
CA ALA A 201 -19.14 -7.74 -1.42
C ALA A 201 -18.57 -8.64 -0.30
N VAL A 202 -17.32 -9.03 -0.44
CA VAL A 202 -16.54 -9.77 0.55
C VAL A 202 -15.12 -9.25 0.53
N TYR A 203 -14.42 -9.39 1.64
CA TYR A 203 -13.01 -9.05 1.67
C TYR A 203 -12.21 -9.85 0.63
N ASN A 204 -11.52 -9.13 -0.24
CA ASN A 204 -10.67 -9.68 -1.29
C ASN A 204 -9.39 -8.85 -1.40
N TYR A 205 -8.34 -9.25 -0.67
CA TYR A 205 -7.08 -8.51 -0.63
C TYR A 205 -6.39 -8.54 -2.00
N ASN A 206 -6.18 -7.38 -2.59
CA ASN A 206 -5.51 -7.25 -3.88
C ASN A 206 -4.85 -5.89 -4.05
N ALA A 207 -3.86 -5.82 -4.94
CA ALA A 207 -3.12 -4.60 -5.22
C ALA A 207 -3.89 -3.65 -6.16
N LEU A 208 -4.75 -4.19 -7.02
CA LEU A 208 -5.50 -3.38 -7.98
C LEU A 208 -6.39 -2.37 -7.26
N ALA A 209 -7.07 -2.78 -6.18
CA ALA A 209 -7.89 -1.88 -5.38
C ALA A 209 -7.09 -0.68 -4.87
N THR A 210 -5.86 -0.92 -4.37
CA THR A 210 -5.02 0.17 -3.86
C THR A 210 -4.49 1.07 -4.96
N ASN A 211 -4.05 0.49 -6.08
CA ASN A 211 -3.60 1.28 -7.23
C ASN A 211 -4.74 2.12 -7.81
N LEU A 212 -5.97 1.59 -7.80
CA LEU A 212 -7.16 2.35 -8.17
C LEU A 212 -7.38 3.54 -7.25
N LEU A 213 -7.32 3.34 -5.92
CA LEU A 213 -7.44 4.43 -4.93
C LEU A 213 -6.39 5.51 -5.14
N MET A 214 -5.13 5.11 -5.34
CA MET A 214 -4.04 6.05 -5.57
C MET A 214 -4.29 6.88 -6.82
N ASN A 215 -4.60 6.23 -7.95
CA ASN A 215 -4.78 6.94 -9.21
C ASN A 215 -6.10 7.72 -9.25
N TYR A 216 -7.13 7.31 -8.53
CA TYR A 216 -8.31 8.13 -8.29
C TYR A 216 -7.96 9.40 -7.49
N THR A 217 -7.12 9.28 -6.46
CA THR A 217 -6.65 10.45 -5.71
C THR A 217 -5.85 11.40 -6.62
N ILE A 218 -4.95 10.86 -7.46
CA ILE A 218 -4.22 11.65 -8.47
C ILE A 218 -5.20 12.35 -9.42
N PHE A 219 -6.21 11.65 -9.92
CA PHE A 219 -7.24 12.23 -10.78
C PHE A 219 -7.98 13.39 -10.10
N LYS A 220 -8.37 13.23 -8.85
CA LYS A 220 -9.10 14.24 -8.08
C LYS A 220 -8.24 15.47 -7.71
N THR A 221 -6.97 15.27 -7.49
CA THR A 221 -6.02 16.37 -7.17
C THR A 221 -5.47 17.04 -8.42
N GLY A 222 -5.43 16.34 -9.56
CA GLY A 222 -4.87 16.88 -10.80
C GLY A 222 -3.45 17.41 -10.59
N ASP A 223 -3.23 18.67 -10.95
CA ASP A 223 -1.91 19.34 -10.84
C ASP A 223 -1.46 19.58 -9.38
N ASP A 224 -2.38 19.49 -8.42
CA ASP A 224 -2.05 19.64 -6.99
C ASP A 224 -1.52 18.33 -6.35
N TRP A 225 -1.33 17.24 -7.12
CA TRP A 225 -0.85 15.97 -6.57
C TRP A 225 0.49 16.09 -5.84
N GLU A 226 1.48 16.72 -6.46
CA GLU A 226 2.79 16.94 -5.82
C GLU A 226 2.68 17.79 -4.56
N LYS A 227 1.86 18.82 -4.61
CA LYS A 227 1.59 19.71 -3.46
C LYS A 227 0.94 18.93 -2.31
N LEU A 228 -0.01 18.04 -2.62
CA LEU A 228 -0.62 17.17 -1.61
C LEU A 228 0.43 16.26 -0.96
N LEU A 229 1.27 15.58 -1.76
CA LEU A 229 2.33 14.73 -1.23
C LEU A 229 3.30 15.52 -0.35
N HIS A 230 3.72 16.69 -0.82
CA HIS A 230 4.60 17.60 -0.04
C HIS A 230 3.94 17.97 1.29
N LYS A 231 2.68 18.40 1.27
CA LYS A 231 1.92 18.74 2.48
C LYS A 231 1.86 17.56 3.47
N VAL A 232 1.61 16.34 2.97
CA VAL A 232 1.51 15.14 3.81
C VAL A 232 2.88 14.78 4.41
N PHE A 233 3.89 14.58 3.59
CA PHE A 233 5.14 13.97 4.06
C PHE A 233 6.17 14.99 4.54
N ASN A 234 6.33 16.12 3.85
CA ASN A 234 7.30 17.13 4.23
C ASN A 234 6.81 18.01 5.39
N GLU A 235 5.61 18.58 5.28
CA GLU A 235 5.11 19.57 6.25
C GLU A 235 4.46 18.89 7.46
N HIS A 236 3.61 17.89 7.23
CA HIS A 236 2.79 17.27 8.28
C HIS A 236 3.53 16.13 9.01
N VAL A 237 4.08 15.15 8.27
CA VAL A 237 4.89 14.06 8.84
C VAL A 237 6.26 14.55 9.29
N LYS A 238 6.84 15.50 8.56
CA LYS A 238 8.20 16.03 8.77
C LYS A 238 9.25 14.93 8.62
N ILE A 239 9.23 14.25 7.45
CA ILE A 239 10.26 13.29 7.07
C ILE A 239 11.63 13.96 7.01
N LYS A 240 12.70 13.19 7.20
CA LYS A 240 14.09 13.70 7.14
C LYS A 240 14.68 13.54 5.75
N ASP A 241 14.57 12.36 5.18
CA ASP A 241 15.18 12.05 3.89
C ASP A 241 14.09 11.99 2.80
N ASN A 242 14.51 11.94 1.54
CA ASN A 242 13.56 11.83 0.44
C ASN A 242 12.79 10.52 0.52
N VAL A 243 11.50 10.59 0.24
CA VAL A 243 10.60 9.43 0.14
C VAL A 243 9.83 9.50 -1.17
N TRP A 244 9.36 8.36 -1.67
CA TRP A 244 8.60 8.33 -2.92
C TRP A 244 7.68 7.13 -3.04
N PHE A 245 6.62 7.32 -3.80
CA PHE A 245 5.84 6.21 -4.33
C PHE A 245 6.44 5.74 -5.65
N HIS A 246 6.37 4.45 -5.89
CA HIS A 246 6.77 3.88 -7.17
C HIS A 246 5.82 4.33 -8.28
N GLN A 247 6.36 4.55 -9.47
CA GLN A 247 5.59 4.80 -10.69
C GLN A 247 5.85 3.72 -11.73
N THR A 248 4.97 3.58 -12.69
CA THR A 248 5.15 2.71 -13.83
C THR A 248 4.86 3.45 -15.12
N VAL A 249 5.62 3.12 -16.15
CA VAL A 249 5.44 3.63 -17.51
C VAL A 249 5.27 2.50 -18.55
N ASN A 250 5.25 1.25 -18.07
CA ASN A 250 5.09 0.09 -18.94
C ASN A 250 3.67 0.04 -19.50
N THR A 251 3.55 -0.38 -20.74
CA THR A 251 2.29 -0.57 -21.42
C THR A 251 2.03 -2.04 -21.75
N ILE A 252 0.75 -2.43 -21.85
CA ILE A 252 0.36 -3.79 -22.23
C ILE A 252 0.89 -4.11 -23.63
N SER A 253 0.80 -3.17 -24.55
CA SER A 253 1.27 -3.36 -25.92
C SER A 253 2.77 -3.62 -26.00
N SER A 254 3.59 -2.98 -25.19
CA SER A 254 5.02 -3.25 -25.14
C SER A 254 5.33 -4.66 -24.64
N VAL A 255 4.61 -5.11 -23.61
CA VAL A 255 4.74 -6.49 -23.08
C VAL A 255 4.32 -7.53 -24.12
N CYS A 256 3.21 -7.31 -24.82
CA CYS A 256 2.74 -8.20 -25.87
C CYS A 256 3.75 -8.35 -27.02
N LYS A 257 4.54 -7.32 -27.31
CA LYS A 257 5.58 -7.35 -28.36
C LYS A 257 6.87 -8.02 -27.90
N THR A 258 7.25 -7.79 -26.64
CA THR A 258 8.55 -8.22 -26.12
C THR A 258 8.52 -9.60 -25.47
N GLU A 259 7.34 -10.06 -25.04
CA GLU A 259 7.16 -11.30 -24.29
C GLU A 259 6.21 -12.27 -25.00
N PRO A 260 6.55 -12.78 -26.20
CA PRO A 260 5.69 -13.70 -26.95
C PRO A 260 5.43 -15.03 -26.22
N LYS A 261 6.19 -15.33 -25.16
CA LYS A 261 6.02 -16.54 -24.33
C LYS A 261 4.77 -16.51 -23.44
N PHE A 262 4.17 -15.36 -23.23
CA PHE A 262 2.87 -15.23 -22.57
C PHE A 262 1.72 -15.54 -23.55
N SER A 263 1.89 -16.55 -24.38
CA SER A 263 0.92 -17.01 -25.38
C SER A 263 -0.28 -17.71 -24.77
N ASN A 264 -0.99 -17.03 -23.89
CA ASN A 264 -2.26 -17.55 -23.40
C ASN A 264 -3.42 -16.71 -23.95
N VAL A 265 -4.59 -17.31 -23.98
CA VAL A 265 -5.80 -16.73 -24.56
C VAL A 265 -6.10 -15.34 -24.02
N TRP A 266 -5.80 -15.09 -22.74
CA TRP A 266 -6.05 -13.80 -22.12
C TRP A 266 -5.16 -12.69 -22.70
N TYR A 267 -3.86 -12.97 -22.84
CA TYR A 267 -2.90 -12.04 -23.41
C TYR A 267 -3.23 -11.72 -24.86
N GLN A 268 -3.46 -12.76 -25.67
CA GLN A 268 -3.84 -12.62 -27.06
C GLN A 268 -5.07 -11.74 -27.22
N ASN A 269 -6.08 -11.92 -26.34
CA ASN A 269 -7.32 -11.15 -26.39
C ASN A 269 -7.18 -9.68 -25.96
N ASN A 270 -6.05 -9.29 -25.36
CA ASN A 270 -5.84 -7.92 -24.87
C ASN A 270 -4.64 -7.23 -25.50
N CYS A 271 -3.91 -7.88 -26.40
CA CYS A 271 -2.76 -7.29 -27.07
C CYS A 271 -3.14 -6.27 -28.17
N ASP A 272 -4.41 -6.18 -28.53
CA ASP A 272 -4.92 -5.21 -29.51
C ASP A 272 -5.28 -3.85 -28.90
N LEU A 273 -5.03 -3.67 -27.59
CA LEU A 273 -5.28 -2.38 -26.94
C LEU A 273 -4.24 -1.36 -27.42
N ASP A 274 -4.73 -0.18 -27.78
CA ASP A 274 -3.88 0.95 -28.08
C ASP A 274 -3.00 1.30 -26.88
N PRO A 275 -1.68 1.47 -27.04
CA PRO A 275 -0.82 1.86 -25.96
C PRO A 275 -1.18 3.27 -25.49
N VAL A 276 -1.34 3.43 -24.19
CA VAL A 276 -1.38 4.76 -23.57
C VAL A 276 0.07 5.21 -23.45
N LYS A 277 0.53 6.02 -24.39
CA LYS A 277 1.90 6.55 -24.37
C LYS A 277 2.06 7.54 -23.22
N ASP A 278 3.20 7.46 -22.56
CA ASP A 278 3.73 8.46 -21.63
C ASP A 278 2.83 8.79 -20.43
N LYS A 279 1.92 7.89 -20.04
CA LYS A 279 1.16 8.06 -18.81
C LYS A 279 1.89 7.41 -17.63
N GLU A 280 2.31 8.26 -16.73
CA GLU A 280 2.83 7.86 -15.44
C GLU A 280 1.67 7.46 -14.52
N THR A 281 1.75 6.26 -13.99
CA THR A 281 0.76 5.72 -13.04
C THR A 281 1.41 5.48 -11.69
N GLY A 282 0.76 5.95 -10.64
CA GLY A 282 1.19 5.69 -9.28
C GLY A 282 0.93 4.25 -8.86
N ARG A 283 1.92 3.67 -8.16
CA ARG A 283 1.82 2.37 -7.49
C ARG A 283 1.96 2.54 -6.00
N TYR A 284 1.30 1.68 -5.24
CA TYR A 284 1.30 1.78 -3.78
C TYR A 284 2.65 1.47 -3.10
N SER A 285 3.61 0.85 -3.80
CA SER A 285 4.94 0.64 -3.23
C SER A 285 5.58 1.97 -2.87
N PHE A 286 6.02 2.10 -1.62
CA PHE A 286 6.59 3.32 -1.08
C PHE A 286 8.00 3.05 -0.57
N TYR A 287 8.87 4.03 -0.63
CA TYR A 287 10.28 3.88 -0.27
C TYR A 287 10.66 4.93 0.75
N ALA A 288 11.23 4.49 1.85
CA ALA A 288 11.73 5.33 2.93
C ALA A 288 12.77 4.59 3.77
N ASN A 289 13.53 5.30 4.57
CA ASN A 289 14.33 4.69 5.60
C ASN A 289 13.49 4.35 6.84
N ARG A 290 14.04 3.54 7.75
CA ARG A 290 13.36 3.07 8.96
C ARG A 290 12.86 4.19 9.88
N TYR A 291 13.60 5.28 9.98
CA TYR A 291 13.21 6.41 10.83
C TYR A 291 12.10 7.25 10.19
N ASP A 292 12.05 7.36 8.87
CA ASP A 292 10.96 8.04 8.19
C ASP A 292 9.66 7.22 8.24
N TYR A 293 9.75 5.88 8.16
CA TYR A 293 8.60 5.03 8.50
C TYR A 293 8.11 5.25 9.94
N LEU A 294 9.03 5.42 10.90
CA LEU A 294 8.67 5.72 12.28
C LEU A 294 8.00 7.12 12.40
N ARG A 295 8.49 8.14 11.67
CA ARG A 295 7.86 9.47 11.62
C ARG A 295 6.43 9.39 11.11
N ILE A 296 6.22 8.64 10.03
CA ILE A 296 4.89 8.41 9.47
C ILE A 296 3.99 7.72 10.50
N GLY A 297 4.42 6.62 11.09
CA GLY A 297 3.64 5.90 12.11
C GLY A 297 3.31 6.76 13.33
N LYS A 298 4.29 7.54 13.82
CA LYS A 298 4.07 8.50 14.91
C LYS A 298 3.03 9.55 14.52
N ARG A 299 3.10 10.09 13.31
CA ARG A 299 2.16 11.13 12.88
C ARG A 299 0.74 10.60 12.74
N ILE A 300 0.57 9.41 12.20
CA ILE A 300 -0.74 8.72 12.15
C ILE A 300 -1.31 8.56 13.57
N LEU A 301 -0.47 8.20 14.54
CA LEU A 301 -0.87 8.10 15.95
C LEU A 301 -1.28 9.45 16.54
N ASP A 302 -0.51 10.50 16.26
CA ASP A 302 -0.84 11.86 16.71
C ASP A 302 -2.18 12.33 16.14
N ASP A 303 -2.40 12.11 14.84
CA ASP A 303 -3.65 12.47 14.16
C ASP A 303 -4.84 11.75 14.79
N TRP A 304 -4.71 10.46 15.06
CA TRP A 304 -5.71 9.68 15.75
C TRP A 304 -6.04 10.23 17.12
N ASN A 305 -5.01 10.56 17.92
CA ASN A 305 -5.18 10.99 19.31
C ASN A 305 -5.70 12.43 19.43
N ASN A 306 -5.36 13.30 18.48
CA ASN A 306 -5.70 14.72 18.54
C ASN A 306 -6.96 15.10 17.72
N ASP A 307 -7.70 14.11 17.21
CA ASP A 307 -8.92 14.34 16.44
C ASP A 307 -8.74 15.33 15.27
N THR A 308 -7.58 15.33 14.65
CA THR A 308 -7.38 16.10 13.42
C THR A 308 -8.37 15.65 12.35
N CYS A 309 -8.52 16.39 11.26
CA CYS A 309 -9.37 15.95 10.16
C CYS A 309 -9.00 14.54 9.69
N VAL A 310 -7.70 14.28 9.47
CA VAL A 310 -7.22 12.94 9.09
C VAL A 310 -7.42 11.94 10.23
N GLY A 311 -7.30 12.36 11.49
CA GLY A 311 -7.63 11.52 12.65
C GLY A 311 -9.09 11.09 12.66
N LYS A 312 -10.03 11.97 12.31
CA LYS A 312 -11.43 11.63 12.13
C LYS A 312 -11.64 10.65 10.99
N TYR A 313 -10.95 10.85 9.85
CA TYR A 313 -10.94 9.88 8.76
C TYR A 313 -10.47 8.49 9.25
N LEU A 314 -9.34 8.41 9.96
CA LEU A 314 -8.82 7.16 10.51
C LEU A 314 -9.82 6.47 11.44
N LYS A 315 -10.54 7.22 12.28
CA LYS A 315 -11.60 6.68 13.14
C LYS A 315 -12.79 6.19 12.35
N THR A 316 -13.17 6.90 11.30
CA THR A 316 -14.28 6.50 10.44
C THR A 316 -13.99 5.18 9.71
N ILE A 317 -12.79 5.01 9.14
CA ILE A 317 -12.41 3.73 8.51
C ILE A 317 -12.28 2.59 9.54
N TYR A 318 -11.90 2.90 10.78
CA TYR A 318 -11.92 1.93 11.87
C TYR A 318 -13.34 1.49 12.20
N ASP A 319 -14.29 2.40 12.27
CA ASP A 319 -15.67 2.09 12.58
C ASP A 319 -16.37 1.30 11.45
N GLN A 320 -16.02 1.59 10.21
CA GLN A 320 -16.53 0.92 9.02
C GLN A 320 -15.70 -0.31 8.58
N ARG A 321 -14.77 -0.78 9.41
CA ARG A 321 -13.96 -1.96 9.12
C ARG A 321 -14.81 -3.23 9.01
N ILE A 322 -14.45 -4.09 8.08
CA ILE A 322 -15.16 -5.33 7.78
C ILE A 322 -14.43 -6.56 8.32
N ASN A 323 -15.16 -7.66 8.51
CA ASN A 323 -14.57 -8.94 8.87
C ASN A 323 -13.81 -9.54 7.68
N LYS A 324 -12.63 -10.07 7.94
CA LYS A 324 -11.92 -10.90 6.98
C LYS A 324 -12.55 -12.29 7.00
N ASN A 325 -13.13 -12.70 5.89
CA ASN A 325 -13.79 -14.00 5.79
C ASN A 325 -12.77 -15.14 5.84
N LYS A 326 -13.05 -16.16 6.66
CA LYS A 326 -12.21 -17.37 6.73
C LYS A 326 -12.30 -18.24 5.46
N LYS A 327 -13.35 -18.08 4.67
CA LYS A 327 -13.60 -18.87 3.46
C LYS A 327 -13.39 -18.00 2.23
N GLY A 328 -12.29 -18.14 1.65
CA GLY A 328 -12.01 -17.56 0.36
C GLY A 328 -11.03 -16.41 0.47
N HIS A 329 -10.17 -16.36 -0.42
CA HIS A 329 -9.54 -15.20 -0.93
C HIS A 329 -8.40 -14.69 -0.07
N ASN A 330 -7.21 -15.06 -0.43
CA ASN A 330 -5.96 -14.55 0.14
C ASN A 330 -5.97 -14.50 1.68
N THR A 331 -6.43 -15.60 2.29
CA THR A 331 -6.32 -15.78 3.73
C THR A 331 -4.91 -16.17 4.15
N GLN A 332 -3.98 -16.08 3.23
CA GLN A 332 -2.65 -16.57 3.46
C GLN A 332 -1.75 -15.46 3.91
N SER A 333 -0.75 -15.85 4.62
CA SER A 333 0.34 -15.03 5.07
C SER A 333 0.05 -14.14 6.29
N ALA A 334 0.86 -13.13 6.42
CA ALA A 334 0.94 -12.18 7.49
C ALA A 334 -0.40 -11.59 7.95
N SER A 335 -1.36 -11.47 7.04
CA SER A 335 -2.67 -10.92 7.37
C SER A 335 -3.56 -11.82 8.23
N GLN A 336 -3.15 -13.05 8.56
CA GLN A 336 -3.92 -13.94 9.46
C GLN A 336 -3.90 -13.48 10.91
N TYR A 337 -2.96 -12.65 11.32
CA TYR A 337 -2.86 -12.12 12.68
C TYR A 337 -3.96 -11.11 13.03
N SER A 338 -4.74 -10.62 12.06
CA SER A 338 -5.84 -9.68 12.27
C SER A 338 -7.18 -10.25 11.83
N LYS A 339 -8.27 -9.87 12.52
CA LYS A 339 -9.63 -10.35 12.24
C LYS A 339 -10.41 -9.43 11.30
N LYS A 340 -10.07 -8.15 11.27
CA LYS A 340 -10.76 -7.14 10.49
C LYS A 340 -9.81 -6.32 9.63
N TYR A 341 -10.39 -5.73 8.58
CA TYR A 341 -9.72 -4.85 7.64
C TYR A 341 -10.60 -3.63 7.34
N GLY A 342 -10.01 -2.48 7.21
CA GLY A 342 -10.73 -1.26 6.87
C GLY A 342 -9.79 -0.17 6.42
N GLY A 343 -10.16 0.56 5.36
CA GLY A 343 -9.38 1.67 4.88
C GLY A 343 -7.91 1.33 4.58
N GLN A 344 -7.62 0.14 4.10
CA GLN A 344 -6.25 -0.37 3.84
C GLN A 344 -5.40 -0.61 5.11
N PHE A 345 -6.03 -0.76 6.29
CA PHE A 345 -5.37 -1.09 7.55
C PHE A 345 -5.91 -2.40 8.14
N HIS A 346 -5.07 -3.04 8.94
CA HIS A 346 -5.42 -4.24 9.68
C HIS A 346 -5.85 -3.89 11.11
N PHE A 347 -6.94 -4.51 11.57
CA PHE A 347 -7.53 -4.26 12.87
C PHE A 347 -7.85 -5.56 13.61
N ASP A 348 -8.18 -5.42 14.89
CA ASP A 348 -8.54 -6.52 15.79
C ASP A 348 -7.46 -7.62 15.77
N ILE A 349 -6.25 -7.23 16.14
CA ILE A 349 -5.06 -8.10 16.17
C ILE A 349 -5.28 -9.22 17.18
N ILE A 350 -5.02 -10.47 16.75
CA ILE A 350 -5.19 -11.67 17.58
C ILE A 350 -4.27 -11.58 18.81
N GLY A 351 -4.82 -11.85 19.98
CA GLY A 351 -4.11 -11.68 21.26
C GLY A 351 -4.13 -10.26 21.81
N LEU A 352 -4.46 -9.26 21.00
CA LEU A 352 -4.51 -7.84 21.40
C LEU A 352 -5.90 -7.23 21.21
N ALA A 353 -6.94 -8.04 21.08
CA ALA A 353 -8.30 -7.63 20.68
C ALA A 353 -8.95 -6.57 21.59
N LYS A 354 -8.49 -6.43 22.84
CA LYS A 354 -8.98 -5.39 23.77
C LYS A 354 -8.36 -4.02 23.52
N LYS A 355 -7.34 -3.92 22.67
CA LYS A 355 -6.65 -2.67 22.34
C LYS A 355 -7.08 -2.22 20.94
N LYS A 356 -7.40 -0.94 20.80
CA LYS A 356 -7.60 -0.33 19.49
C LYS A 356 -6.22 -0.17 18.84
N ILE A 357 -5.87 -1.10 17.97
CA ILE A 357 -4.60 -1.12 17.23
C ILE A 357 -4.92 -0.94 15.76
N LEU A 358 -4.20 -0.04 15.14
CA LEU A 358 -4.16 0.17 13.70
C LEU A 358 -2.80 -0.36 13.25
N ALA A 359 -2.82 -1.37 12.41
CA ALA A 359 -1.60 -2.00 11.91
C ALA A 359 -1.47 -1.83 10.40
N MET A 360 -0.28 -1.47 9.99
CA MET A 360 0.18 -1.51 8.60
C MET A 360 1.04 -2.74 8.44
N ASP A 361 0.81 -3.51 7.38
CA ASP A 361 1.48 -4.80 7.13
C ASP A 361 2.05 -4.81 5.70
N GLY A 362 3.31 -5.26 5.57
CA GLY A 362 3.98 -5.30 4.28
C GLY A 362 5.12 -6.30 4.18
#